data_da2fda8691493bee0bfe657ca4ecd7c4
#
_entry.id   da2fda8691493bee0bfe657ca4ecd7c4
#
_cell.length_a   1.000
_cell.length_b   1.000
_cell.length_c   1.000
_cell.angle_alpha   90.00
_cell.angle_beta   90.00
_cell.angle_gamma   90.00
#
_symmetry.space_group_name_H-M   'P 1'
#
loop_
_entity.id
_entity.type
_entity.pdbx_description
1 polymer ?
#
loop_
_entity_poly.entity_id
_entity_poly.type
_entity_poly.pdbx_seq_one_letter_code
_entity_poly.pdbx_strand_id
1 'polypeptide(L)'
;MSIRVDEDLKYPADLECVRLAHRFPITGDRCMASRRKNRKRPLWHPAFWGAWILVFILWLLSFLPMGIKQSFGRWLGRLLSRRMRSRARVADANLAACMPELDEATRSQLVEDAFVASARGVLESVHAWWRNMTPYCESASVYGVEHLEEAKRRGKGVLLIGGHYSIFDFALPLIACKLEKPGYMYRPNNNPVIDRMIEHGRRRHFGIRPFTKRQIRPMLSFLKEGGQVWFACDQDFGKKSEVFVPFFGISAGCITSPSFIARESGVAVICVSHLRMPDGSYRVVFSPIQESFGEHPEQDAKVWNGFIEATVREQPDQYLWLHKRFKSRPEGAAAIY
;
A
#
# COMPACT_ATOMS: atom_id res chain seq x y z
N MET A 1 -26.79 33.43 -19.72
CA MET A 1 -27.30 33.64 -18.35
C MET A 1 -26.19 33.16 -17.42
N SER A 2 -25.39 34.12 -16.96
CA SER A 2 -24.14 33.89 -16.22
C SER A 2 -24.45 33.79 -14.72
N ILE A 3 -24.07 32.71 -14.08
CA ILE A 3 -24.21 32.53 -12.63
C ILE A 3 -22.86 32.85 -12.00
N ARG A 4 -22.82 33.98 -11.28
CA ARG A 4 -21.70 34.37 -10.41
C ARG A 4 -21.64 33.42 -9.23
N VAL A 5 -20.43 32.97 -8.91
CA VAL A 5 -20.10 32.26 -7.69
C VAL A 5 -19.74 33.30 -6.63
N ASP A 6 -20.47 33.36 -5.53
CA ASP A 6 -20.21 34.23 -4.38
C ASP A 6 -18.94 33.74 -3.64
N GLU A 7 -17.95 34.62 -3.61
CA GLU A 7 -16.76 34.53 -2.75
C GLU A 7 -17.03 35.24 -1.41
N ASP A 8 -17.70 34.63 -0.47
CA ASP A 8 -17.64 35.11 0.94
C ASP A 8 -18.23 34.06 1.89
N LEU A 9 -17.42 33.10 2.28
CA LEU A 9 -17.65 32.28 3.46
C LEU A 9 -16.38 32.28 4.33
N LYS A 10 -16.28 33.29 5.20
CA LYS A 10 -15.32 33.34 6.31
C LYS A 10 -15.62 32.23 7.30
N TYR A 11 -14.71 31.28 7.42
CA TYR A 11 -14.71 30.29 8.51
C TYR A 11 -13.82 30.76 9.66
N PRO A 12 -14.19 30.52 10.92
CA PRO A 12 -13.41 30.94 12.09
C PRO A 12 -12.08 30.19 12.17
N ALA A 13 -11.04 30.97 12.43
CA ALA A 13 -9.68 30.48 12.63
C ALA A 13 -9.49 30.06 14.09
N ASP A 14 -9.81 28.82 14.45
CA ASP A 14 -9.36 28.25 15.73
C ASP A 14 -9.32 26.71 15.62
N LEU A 15 -8.17 26.21 15.21
CA LEU A 15 -7.80 24.81 15.39
C LEU A 15 -6.29 24.71 15.59
N GLU A 16 -5.88 24.43 16.80
CA GLU A 16 -4.48 24.27 17.26
C GLU A 16 -3.64 23.23 16.49
N CYS A 17 -4.20 22.46 15.60
CA CYS A 17 -3.51 21.47 14.78
C CYS A 17 -2.47 22.05 13.78
N VAL A 18 -2.46 23.37 13.53
CA VAL A 18 -1.49 23.99 12.61
C VAL A 18 -0.18 24.36 13.32
N ARG A 19 -0.15 24.49 14.65
CA ARG A 19 1.03 24.92 15.42
C ARG A 19 2.08 23.83 15.67
N LEU A 20 1.76 22.55 15.54
CA LEU A 20 2.72 21.44 15.72
C LEU A 20 3.64 21.19 14.51
N ALA A 21 3.39 21.82 13.37
CA ALA A 21 4.22 21.66 12.16
C ALA A 21 5.52 22.49 12.17
N HIS A 22 5.73 23.40 13.11
CA HIS A 22 6.81 24.38 13.07
C HIS A 22 7.97 24.19 14.08
N ARG A 23 8.01 23.08 14.82
CA ARG A 23 8.97 22.98 15.95
C ARG A 23 10.06 21.92 15.85
N PHE A 24 10.41 21.38 14.67
CA PHE A 24 11.59 20.53 14.53
C PHE A 24 12.44 20.93 13.32
N PRO A 25 13.76 21.23 13.50
CA PRO A 25 14.66 21.43 12.40
C PRO A 25 14.91 20.11 11.66
N ILE A 26 14.45 20.02 10.42
CA ILE A 26 14.65 18.86 9.57
C ILE A 26 16.06 18.96 8.98
N THR A 27 17.00 18.22 9.53
CA THR A 27 18.27 17.90 8.85
C THR A 27 17.97 16.95 7.69
N GLY A 28 17.53 17.48 6.59
CA GLY A 28 17.12 16.72 5.40
C GLY A 28 16.99 17.58 4.15
N ASP A 29 17.51 18.82 4.17
CA ASP A 29 17.28 19.82 3.13
C ASP A 29 17.77 19.43 1.72
N ARG A 30 18.81 18.61 1.59
CA ARG A 30 19.30 18.20 0.25
C ARG A 30 18.32 17.29 -0.49
N CYS A 31 17.62 16.39 0.19
CA CYS A 31 16.63 15.50 -0.44
C CYS A 31 15.34 16.24 -0.82
N MET A 32 14.93 17.21 -0.01
CA MET A 32 13.75 18.04 -0.26
C MET A 32 13.96 19.05 -1.41
N ALA A 33 15.16 19.62 -1.52
CA ALA A 33 15.52 20.55 -2.61
C ALA A 33 15.54 19.83 -3.97
N SER A 34 16.05 18.59 -4.03
CA SER A 34 15.99 17.74 -5.23
C SER A 34 14.54 17.42 -5.64
N ARG A 35 13.65 17.11 -4.68
CA ARG A 35 12.22 16.86 -4.92
C ARG A 35 11.48 18.09 -5.48
N ARG A 36 11.77 19.30 -4.98
CA ARG A 36 11.17 20.55 -5.50
C ARG A 36 11.66 20.91 -6.91
N LYS A 37 12.95 20.68 -7.20
CA LYS A 37 13.53 20.94 -8.54
C LYS A 37 12.93 20.04 -9.63
N ASN A 38 12.75 18.74 -9.35
CA ASN A 38 12.21 17.81 -10.34
C ASN A 38 10.72 18.02 -10.66
N ARG A 39 9.91 18.52 -9.72
CA ARG A 39 8.47 18.81 -9.97
C ARG A 39 8.22 20.03 -10.87
N LYS A 40 9.21 20.90 -11.05
CA LYS A 40 9.07 22.10 -11.91
C LYS A 40 9.51 21.87 -13.36
N ARG A 41 10.13 20.69 -13.67
CA ARG A 41 10.57 20.36 -15.02
C ARG A 41 9.44 19.70 -15.79
N PRO A 42 9.24 20.02 -17.09
CA PRO A 42 8.27 19.33 -17.92
C PRO A 42 8.66 17.83 -18.07
N LEU A 43 7.69 16.95 -18.26
CA LEU A 43 7.91 15.49 -18.30
C LEU A 43 8.83 15.05 -19.45
N TRP A 44 8.93 15.83 -20.52
CA TRP A 44 9.82 15.58 -21.67
C TRP A 44 11.28 16.02 -21.44
N HIS A 45 11.59 16.66 -20.31
CA HIS A 45 12.94 17.15 -20.00
C HIS A 45 13.96 15.99 -20.01
N PRO A 46 15.19 16.18 -20.57
CA PRO A 46 16.22 15.12 -20.69
C PRO A 46 16.54 14.38 -19.39
N ALA A 47 16.44 15.05 -18.24
CA ALA A 47 16.61 14.41 -16.92
C ALA A 47 15.65 13.23 -16.67
N PHE A 48 14.60 13.07 -17.46
CA PHE A 48 13.62 12.00 -17.33
C PHE A 48 13.67 10.95 -18.45
N TRP A 49 14.59 11.07 -19.42
CA TRP A 49 14.67 10.13 -20.53
C TRP A 49 14.92 8.70 -20.08
N GLY A 50 15.80 8.49 -19.08
CA GLY A 50 15.98 7.17 -18.47
C GLY A 50 14.69 6.58 -17.88
N ALA A 51 13.84 7.43 -17.29
CA ALA A 51 12.52 6.99 -16.80
C ALA A 51 11.57 6.65 -17.96
N TRP A 52 11.59 7.41 -19.04
CA TRP A 52 10.80 7.10 -20.24
C TRP A 52 11.27 5.81 -20.93
N ILE A 53 12.57 5.55 -21.02
CA ILE A 53 13.11 4.29 -21.52
C ILE A 53 12.63 3.12 -20.65
N LEU A 54 12.69 3.27 -19.32
CA LEU A 54 12.17 2.26 -18.40
C LEU A 54 10.67 2.03 -18.62
N VAL A 55 9.85 3.09 -18.70
CA VAL A 55 8.41 2.99 -18.96
C VAL A 55 8.14 2.27 -20.28
N PHE A 56 8.91 2.56 -21.33
CA PHE A 56 8.79 1.90 -22.62
C PHE A 56 9.12 0.40 -22.54
N ILE A 57 10.20 0.05 -21.84
CA ILE A 57 10.57 -1.37 -21.61
C ILE A 57 9.45 -2.08 -20.82
N LEU A 58 8.95 -1.49 -19.75
CA LEU A 58 7.85 -2.06 -18.96
C LEU A 58 6.58 -2.21 -19.81
N TRP A 59 6.30 -1.24 -20.67
CA TRP A 59 5.17 -1.31 -21.60
C TRP A 59 5.33 -2.46 -22.59
N LEU A 60 6.53 -2.68 -23.18
CA LEU A 60 6.81 -3.85 -24.02
C LEU A 60 6.63 -5.16 -23.24
N LEU A 61 7.15 -5.25 -22.02
CA LEU A 61 6.98 -6.42 -21.16
C LEU A 61 5.50 -6.69 -20.83
N SER A 62 4.65 -5.68 -20.85
CA SER A 62 3.23 -5.86 -20.64
C SER A 62 2.55 -6.76 -21.67
N PHE A 63 3.09 -6.88 -22.88
CA PHE A 63 2.54 -7.70 -23.97
C PHE A 63 2.85 -9.20 -23.81
N LEU A 64 3.87 -9.55 -23.04
CA LEU A 64 4.22 -10.95 -22.84
C LEU A 64 3.07 -11.73 -22.20
N PRO A 65 2.86 -13.00 -22.56
CA PRO A 65 1.96 -13.90 -21.86
C PRO A 65 2.28 -13.98 -20.36
N MET A 66 1.28 -14.18 -19.50
CA MET A 66 1.48 -14.20 -18.04
C MET A 66 2.47 -15.30 -17.63
N GLY A 67 2.42 -16.49 -18.23
CA GLY A 67 3.36 -17.57 -17.93
C GLY A 67 4.83 -17.18 -18.17
N ILE A 68 5.11 -16.43 -19.25
CA ILE A 68 6.47 -15.92 -19.55
C ILE A 68 6.87 -14.88 -18.48
N LYS A 69 5.99 -13.94 -18.13
CA LYS A 69 6.23 -12.96 -17.05
C LYS A 69 6.55 -13.66 -15.73
N GLN A 70 5.78 -14.69 -15.38
CA GLN A 70 5.99 -15.46 -14.15
C GLN A 70 7.35 -16.18 -14.15
N SER A 71 7.74 -16.77 -15.26
CA SER A 71 9.03 -17.46 -15.39
C SER A 71 10.22 -16.48 -15.36
N PHE A 72 10.08 -15.36 -16.06
CA PHE A 72 11.06 -14.28 -16.01
C PHE A 72 11.16 -13.66 -14.62
N GLY A 73 10.05 -13.46 -13.94
CA GLY A 73 10.00 -12.97 -12.56
C GLY A 73 10.71 -13.90 -11.58
N ARG A 74 10.55 -15.22 -11.73
CA ARG A 74 11.28 -16.22 -10.93
C ARG A 74 12.79 -16.12 -11.13
N TRP A 75 13.23 -16.09 -12.38
CA TRP A 75 14.65 -15.93 -12.71
C TRP A 75 15.21 -14.61 -12.15
N LEU A 76 14.52 -13.50 -12.39
CA LEU A 76 14.92 -12.17 -11.94
C LEU A 76 14.98 -12.08 -10.42
N GLY A 77 14.00 -12.64 -9.72
CA GLY A 77 13.95 -12.64 -8.27
C GLY A 77 15.15 -13.36 -7.65
N ARG A 78 15.52 -14.55 -8.18
CA ARG A 78 16.73 -15.27 -7.75
C ARG A 78 18.02 -14.50 -8.03
N LEU A 79 18.10 -13.83 -9.16
CA LEU A 79 19.24 -12.96 -9.48
C LEU A 79 19.35 -11.80 -8.50
N LEU A 80 18.23 -11.13 -8.21
CA LEU A 80 18.17 -9.96 -7.33
C LEU A 80 18.46 -10.33 -5.87
N SER A 81 18.03 -11.51 -5.37
CA SER A 81 18.33 -11.96 -4.02
C SER A 81 19.84 -12.03 -3.76
N ARG A 82 20.61 -12.49 -4.77
CA ARG A 82 22.07 -12.60 -4.71
C ARG A 82 22.79 -11.24 -4.87
N ARG A 83 22.20 -10.32 -5.62
CA ARG A 83 22.82 -9.01 -5.92
C ARG A 83 22.46 -7.92 -4.92
N MET A 84 21.25 -7.91 -4.41
CA MET A 84 20.75 -6.88 -3.47
C MET A 84 20.99 -7.26 -2.00
N ARG A 85 22.23 -7.57 -1.64
CA ARG A 85 22.62 -8.08 -0.30
C ARG A 85 22.09 -7.25 0.87
N SER A 86 21.99 -5.92 0.72
CA SER A 86 21.43 -5.05 1.77
C SER A 86 19.95 -5.32 2.00
N ARG A 87 19.18 -5.58 0.95
CA ARG A 87 17.75 -5.92 1.07
C ARG A 87 17.55 -7.36 1.56
N ALA A 88 18.40 -8.28 1.14
CA ALA A 88 18.39 -9.66 1.65
C ALA A 88 18.63 -9.68 3.16
N ARG A 89 19.62 -8.91 3.67
CA ARG A 89 19.84 -8.78 5.12
C ARG A 89 18.64 -8.18 5.87
N VAL A 90 17.92 -7.23 5.28
CA VAL A 90 16.70 -6.68 5.89
C VAL A 90 15.61 -7.74 5.95
N ALA A 91 15.40 -8.51 4.88
CA ALA A 91 14.41 -9.59 4.85
C ALA A 91 14.76 -10.69 5.86
N ASP A 92 16.04 -11.10 5.92
CA ASP A 92 16.52 -12.10 6.88
C ASP A 92 16.31 -11.65 8.33
N ALA A 93 16.67 -10.40 8.66
CA ALA A 93 16.45 -9.85 9.99
C ALA A 93 14.95 -9.75 10.38
N ASN A 94 14.08 -9.38 9.44
CA ASN A 94 12.64 -9.40 9.66
C ASN A 94 12.14 -10.83 9.94
N LEU A 95 12.56 -11.81 9.12
CA LEU A 95 12.13 -13.21 9.25
C LEU A 95 12.69 -13.84 10.52
N ALA A 96 13.96 -13.60 10.87
CA ALA A 96 14.54 -14.09 12.10
C ALA A 96 13.82 -13.57 13.35
N ALA A 97 13.34 -12.31 13.31
CA ALA A 97 12.56 -11.74 14.39
C ALA A 97 11.12 -12.28 14.43
N CYS A 98 10.44 -12.36 13.28
CA CYS A 98 9.02 -12.74 13.19
C CYS A 98 8.77 -14.25 13.27
N MET A 99 9.72 -15.07 12.83
CA MET A 99 9.61 -16.52 12.71
C MET A 99 10.87 -17.20 13.25
N PRO A 100 11.14 -17.05 14.56
CA PRO A 100 12.38 -17.57 15.18
C PRO A 100 12.45 -19.11 15.16
N GLU A 101 11.34 -19.78 14.91
CA GLU A 101 11.25 -21.23 14.74
C GLU A 101 11.88 -21.74 13.43
N LEU A 102 12.13 -20.87 12.45
CA LEU A 102 12.76 -21.25 11.18
C LEU A 102 14.25 -21.44 11.36
N ASP A 103 14.78 -22.57 10.92
CA ASP A 103 16.22 -22.78 10.81
C ASP A 103 16.83 -21.84 9.73
N GLU A 104 18.15 -21.72 9.73
CA GLU A 104 18.86 -20.81 8.83
C GLU A 104 18.66 -21.15 7.36
N ALA A 105 18.59 -22.43 7.01
CA ALA A 105 18.40 -22.89 5.62
C ALA A 105 17.01 -22.53 5.12
N THR A 106 15.97 -22.83 5.88
CA THR A 106 14.56 -22.50 5.57
C THR A 106 14.36 -20.98 5.49
N ARG A 107 14.94 -20.24 6.44
CA ARG A 107 14.86 -18.78 6.44
C ARG A 107 15.56 -18.16 5.21
N SER A 108 16.75 -18.66 4.86
CA SER A 108 17.48 -18.23 3.66
C SER A 108 16.69 -18.51 2.37
N GLN A 109 16.05 -19.67 2.29
CA GLN A 109 15.16 -20.01 1.17
C GLN A 109 13.98 -19.06 1.10
N LEU A 110 13.33 -18.76 2.23
CA LEU A 110 12.20 -17.84 2.28
C LEU A 110 12.60 -16.40 1.90
N VAL A 111 13.83 -15.97 2.21
CA VAL A 111 14.38 -14.70 1.69
C VAL A 111 14.44 -14.71 0.17
N GLU A 112 14.96 -15.78 -0.47
CA GLU A 112 14.99 -15.90 -1.92
C GLU A 112 13.57 -15.89 -2.49
N ASP A 113 12.63 -16.64 -1.89
CA ASP A 113 11.24 -16.72 -2.31
C ASP A 113 10.51 -15.37 -2.21
N ALA A 114 10.80 -14.55 -1.20
CA ALA A 114 10.28 -13.19 -1.08
C ALA A 114 10.78 -12.26 -2.22
N PHE A 115 12.03 -12.41 -2.65
CA PHE A 115 12.52 -11.72 -3.85
C PHE A 115 11.83 -12.21 -5.11
N VAL A 116 11.62 -13.51 -5.24
CA VAL A 116 10.90 -14.13 -6.36
C VAL A 116 9.46 -13.63 -6.40
N ALA A 117 8.75 -13.67 -5.28
CA ALA A 117 7.37 -13.16 -5.17
C ALA A 117 7.28 -11.69 -5.55
N SER A 118 8.21 -10.86 -5.04
CA SER A 118 8.29 -9.43 -5.37
C SER A 118 8.55 -9.16 -6.85
N ALA A 119 9.50 -9.88 -7.46
CA ALA A 119 9.82 -9.70 -8.88
C ALA A 119 8.66 -10.12 -9.80
N ARG A 120 7.98 -11.23 -9.47
CA ARG A 120 6.75 -11.65 -10.13
C ARG A 120 5.67 -10.60 -9.99
N GLY A 121 5.47 -10.06 -8.77
CA GLY A 121 4.49 -9.02 -8.47
C GLY A 121 4.71 -7.72 -9.26
N VAL A 122 5.96 -7.33 -9.50
CA VAL A 122 6.29 -6.20 -10.39
C VAL A 122 5.81 -6.46 -11.82
N LEU A 123 6.03 -7.66 -12.37
CA LEU A 123 5.60 -7.99 -13.73
C LEU A 123 4.08 -8.15 -13.85
N GLU A 124 3.42 -8.62 -12.80
CA GLU A 124 1.97 -8.61 -12.67
C GLU A 124 1.42 -7.18 -12.62
N SER A 125 2.06 -6.28 -11.85
CA SER A 125 1.72 -4.86 -11.84
C SER A 125 1.85 -4.21 -13.21
N VAL A 126 2.93 -4.55 -13.95
CA VAL A 126 3.13 -4.14 -15.35
C VAL A 126 1.96 -4.61 -16.24
N HIS A 127 1.46 -5.82 -16.04
CA HIS A 127 0.26 -6.30 -16.73
C HIS A 127 -0.96 -5.45 -16.34
N ALA A 128 -1.21 -5.26 -15.05
CA ALA A 128 -2.35 -4.50 -14.56
C ALA A 128 -2.36 -3.04 -15.06
N TRP A 129 -1.19 -2.39 -15.20
CA TRP A 129 -1.15 -1.00 -15.64
C TRP A 129 -1.52 -0.80 -17.11
N TRP A 130 -1.38 -1.81 -17.99
CA TRP A 130 -1.58 -1.63 -19.44
C TRP A 130 -2.50 -2.65 -20.10
N ARG A 131 -2.84 -3.76 -19.43
CA ARG A 131 -3.63 -4.84 -20.03
C ARG A 131 -5.03 -4.95 -19.43
N ASN A 132 -5.87 -5.72 -20.09
CA ASN A 132 -7.22 -6.00 -19.61
C ASN A 132 -7.16 -6.88 -18.36
N MET A 133 -7.82 -6.44 -17.29
CA MET A 133 -7.90 -7.15 -16.02
C MET A 133 -9.22 -7.93 -15.84
N THR A 134 -10.19 -7.77 -16.74
CA THR A 134 -11.49 -8.44 -16.64
C THR A 134 -11.38 -9.95 -16.45
N PRO A 135 -10.57 -10.71 -17.24
CA PRO A 135 -10.45 -12.14 -17.03
C PRO A 135 -9.96 -12.54 -15.65
N TYR A 136 -9.08 -11.73 -15.08
CA TYR A 136 -8.55 -11.96 -13.72
C TYR A 136 -9.57 -11.58 -12.64
N CYS A 137 -10.36 -10.53 -12.86
CA CYS A 137 -11.45 -10.14 -11.94
C CYS A 137 -12.57 -11.20 -11.90
N GLU A 138 -12.82 -11.87 -13.02
CA GLU A 138 -13.82 -12.94 -13.14
C GLU A 138 -13.33 -14.27 -12.55
N SER A 139 -12.04 -14.59 -12.73
CA SER A 139 -11.45 -15.85 -12.26
C SER A 139 -10.91 -15.81 -10.83
N ALA A 140 -10.73 -14.63 -10.24
CA ALA A 140 -10.23 -14.51 -8.87
C ALA A 140 -11.24 -15.07 -7.86
N SER A 141 -10.74 -15.83 -6.89
CA SER A 141 -11.53 -16.27 -5.74
C SER A 141 -11.68 -15.11 -4.76
N VAL A 142 -12.91 -14.63 -4.58
CA VAL A 142 -13.19 -13.50 -3.68
C VAL A 142 -14.10 -13.96 -2.56
N TYR A 143 -13.69 -13.76 -1.32
CA TYR A 143 -14.41 -14.14 -0.11
C TYR A 143 -14.77 -12.91 0.72
N GLY A 144 -15.89 -12.99 1.47
CA GLY A 144 -16.31 -11.93 2.37
C GLY A 144 -16.98 -10.73 1.65
N VAL A 145 -17.45 -10.88 0.42
CA VAL A 145 -18.17 -9.83 -0.33
C VAL A 145 -19.42 -9.41 0.43
N GLU A 146 -20.06 -10.31 1.15
CA GLU A 146 -21.22 -10.06 2.02
C GLU A 146 -20.94 -8.98 3.08
N HIS A 147 -19.70 -8.85 3.53
CA HIS A 147 -19.31 -7.79 4.48
C HIS A 147 -19.26 -6.41 3.83
N LEU A 148 -18.91 -6.34 2.53
CA LEU A 148 -19.02 -5.10 1.75
C LEU A 148 -20.47 -4.66 1.58
N GLU A 149 -21.35 -5.61 1.28
CA GLU A 149 -22.78 -5.33 1.14
C GLU A 149 -23.41 -4.89 2.47
N GLU A 150 -23.01 -5.51 3.58
CA GLU A 150 -23.43 -5.08 4.92
C GLU A 150 -22.94 -3.66 5.23
N ALA A 151 -21.67 -3.36 4.93
CA ALA A 151 -21.12 -2.02 5.14
C ALA A 151 -21.85 -0.95 4.31
N LYS A 152 -22.23 -1.26 3.08
CA LYS A 152 -23.05 -0.38 2.22
C LYS A 152 -24.43 -0.10 2.83
N ARG A 153 -25.10 -1.12 3.39
CA ARG A 153 -26.40 -0.96 4.04
C ARG A 153 -26.36 0.00 5.23
N ARG A 154 -25.18 0.20 5.86
CA ARG A 154 -24.99 1.21 6.90
C ARG A 154 -24.98 2.65 6.38
N GLY A 155 -25.08 2.85 5.04
CA GLY A 155 -25.36 4.14 4.42
C GLY A 155 -24.16 5.07 4.21
N LYS A 156 -22.94 4.64 4.56
CA LYS A 156 -21.69 5.37 4.33
C LYS A 156 -20.72 4.54 3.50
N GLY A 157 -19.57 5.11 3.17
CA GLY A 157 -18.50 4.40 2.47
C GLY A 157 -17.79 3.37 3.35
N VAL A 158 -16.69 2.82 2.84
CA VAL A 158 -15.89 1.79 3.52
C VAL A 158 -14.41 2.16 3.48
N LEU A 159 -13.75 2.06 4.61
CA LEU A 159 -12.29 2.08 4.69
C LEU A 159 -11.78 0.64 4.66
N LEU A 160 -11.08 0.29 3.57
CA LEU A 160 -10.43 -1.00 3.39
C LEU A 160 -8.98 -0.92 3.87
N ILE A 161 -8.60 -1.70 4.89
CA ILE A 161 -7.27 -1.70 5.47
C ILE A 161 -6.56 -2.99 5.10
N GLY A 162 -5.31 -2.90 4.62
CA GLY A 162 -4.53 -4.09 4.24
C GLY A 162 -3.04 -3.90 4.36
N GLY A 163 -2.30 -4.96 4.00
CA GLY A 163 -0.85 -5.00 3.97
C GLY A 163 -0.26 -4.83 2.57
N HIS A 164 1.07 -4.65 2.53
CA HIS A 164 1.82 -4.65 1.29
C HIS A 164 2.27 -6.08 0.94
N TYR A 165 1.47 -6.76 0.12
CA TYR A 165 1.83 -8.05 -0.43
C TYR A 165 2.42 -7.91 -1.84
N SER A 166 3.08 -8.95 -2.35
CA SER A 166 3.83 -8.93 -3.60
C SER A 166 3.01 -8.47 -4.82
N ILE A 167 1.72 -8.78 -4.88
CA ILE A 167 0.81 -8.48 -6.00
C ILE A 167 0.04 -7.15 -5.84
N PHE A 168 0.56 -6.19 -5.07
CA PHE A 168 -0.16 -4.98 -4.64
C PHE A 168 -0.91 -4.25 -5.78
N ASP A 169 -0.20 -3.86 -6.85
CA ASP A 169 -0.83 -3.14 -7.98
C ASP A 169 -1.70 -4.03 -8.87
N PHE A 170 -1.43 -5.33 -8.91
CA PHE A 170 -2.28 -6.30 -9.60
C PHE A 170 -3.58 -6.56 -8.84
N ALA A 171 -3.54 -6.55 -7.52
CA ALA A 171 -4.71 -6.75 -6.67
C ALA A 171 -5.67 -5.55 -6.68
N LEU A 172 -5.17 -4.35 -6.95
CA LEU A 172 -6.02 -3.15 -6.92
C LEU A 172 -7.25 -3.26 -7.85
N PRO A 173 -7.15 -3.65 -9.13
CA PRO A 173 -8.33 -3.93 -9.95
C PRO A 173 -9.16 -5.12 -9.48
N LEU A 174 -8.56 -6.19 -8.90
CA LEU A 174 -9.29 -7.33 -8.35
C LEU A 174 -10.19 -6.94 -7.17
N ILE A 175 -9.73 -6.01 -6.35
CA ILE A 175 -10.52 -5.42 -5.25
C ILE A 175 -11.55 -4.45 -5.84
N ALA A 176 -11.12 -3.55 -6.71
CA ALA A 176 -11.94 -2.46 -7.23
C ALA A 176 -13.15 -2.94 -8.04
N CYS A 177 -13.07 -4.09 -8.72
CA CYS A 177 -14.21 -4.66 -9.46
C CYS A 177 -15.38 -5.12 -8.54
N LYS A 178 -15.16 -5.17 -7.22
CA LYS A 178 -16.19 -5.45 -6.20
C LYS A 178 -16.72 -4.17 -5.52
N LEU A 179 -16.21 -3.02 -5.92
CA LEU A 179 -16.52 -1.73 -5.32
C LEU A 179 -17.29 -0.83 -6.29
N GLU A 180 -18.21 -0.01 -5.78
CA GLU A 180 -18.98 0.92 -6.60
C GLU A 180 -18.24 2.24 -6.85
N LYS A 181 -17.61 2.78 -5.81
CA LYS A 181 -16.84 4.03 -5.85
C LYS A 181 -15.43 3.79 -5.31
N PRO A 182 -14.56 3.07 -6.06
CA PRO A 182 -13.25 2.70 -5.56
C PRO A 182 -12.28 3.88 -5.47
N GLY A 183 -11.51 3.90 -4.40
CA GLY A 183 -10.40 4.81 -4.19
C GLY A 183 -9.22 4.11 -3.51
N TYR A 184 -8.05 4.74 -3.55
CA TYR A 184 -6.88 4.23 -2.82
C TYR A 184 -6.04 5.37 -2.29
N MET A 185 -5.39 5.13 -1.14
CA MET A 185 -4.40 6.04 -0.60
C MET A 185 -3.01 5.66 -1.06
N TYR A 186 -2.20 6.66 -1.48
CA TYR A 186 -0.86 6.39 -1.95
C TYR A 186 0.12 7.53 -1.65
N ARG A 187 1.40 7.19 -1.72
CA ARG A 187 2.48 8.16 -1.71
C ARG A 187 3.00 8.38 -3.13
N PRO A 188 2.94 9.60 -3.66
CA PRO A 188 3.49 9.92 -4.98
C PRO A 188 4.96 9.52 -5.10
N ASN A 189 5.33 8.97 -6.27
CA ASN A 189 6.71 8.64 -6.58
C ASN A 189 7.58 9.89 -6.68
N ASN A 190 8.87 9.74 -6.43
CA ASN A 190 9.81 10.88 -6.52
C ASN A 190 10.07 11.29 -7.98
N ASN A 191 10.00 10.34 -8.92
CA ASN A 191 10.12 10.59 -10.36
C ASN A 191 8.72 10.87 -10.93
N PRO A 192 8.47 12.06 -11.51
CA PRO A 192 7.13 12.45 -11.97
C PRO A 192 6.65 11.63 -13.17
N VAL A 193 7.54 11.08 -14.00
CA VAL A 193 7.18 10.20 -15.13
C VAL A 193 6.65 8.88 -14.59
N ILE A 194 7.38 8.26 -13.65
CA ILE A 194 6.96 7.00 -13.01
C ILE A 194 5.67 7.22 -12.22
N ASP A 195 5.55 8.34 -11.48
CA ASP A 195 4.34 8.69 -10.73
C ASP A 195 3.12 8.76 -11.66
N ARG A 196 3.26 9.49 -12.76
CA ARG A 196 2.18 9.65 -13.75
C ARG A 196 1.79 8.33 -14.40
N MET A 197 2.78 7.49 -14.72
CA MET A 197 2.55 6.17 -15.30
C MET A 197 1.76 5.28 -14.33
N ILE A 198 2.20 5.18 -13.08
CA ILE A 198 1.52 4.35 -12.06
C ILE A 198 0.10 4.87 -11.81
N GLU A 199 -0.07 6.18 -11.62
CA GLU A 199 -1.40 6.79 -11.44
C GLU A 199 -2.32 6.48 -12.61
N HIS A 200 -1.84 6.65 -13.86
CA HIS A 200 -2.61 6.36 -15.06
C HIS A 200 -3.00 4.87 -15.12
N GLY A 201 -2.05 3.97 -14.87
CA GLY A 201 -2.28 2.53 -14.86
C GLY A 201 -3.33 2.10 -13.83
N ARG A 202 -3.26 2.65 -12.61
CA ARG A 202 -4.23 2.37 -11.54
C ARG A 202 -5.62 2.91 -11.84
N ARG A 203 -5.73 4.13 -12.39
CA ARG A 203 -7.00 4.78 -12.72
C ARG A 203 -7.71 4.17 -13.92
N ARG A 204 -6.99 3.46 -14.77
CA ARG A 204 -7.50 2.87 -16.02
C ARG A 204 -8.65 1.88 -15.78
N HIS A 205 -8.61 1.16 -14.64
CA HIS A 205 -9.62 0.19 -14.27
C HIS A 205 -10.60 0.77 -13.26
N PHE A 206 -11.89 0.60 -13.50
CA PHE A 206 -12.99 0.91 -12.57
C PHE A 206 -13.01 2.36 -12.03
N GLY A 207 -12.36 3.31 -12.71
CA GLY A 207 -12.37 4.71 -12.30
C GLY A 207 -11.75 5.00 -10.93
N ILE A 208 -10.84 4.17 -10.47
CA ILE A 208 -10.26 4.23 -9.12
C ILE A 208 -9.67 5.62 -8.83
N ARG A 209 -10.13 6.24 -7.75
CA ARG A 209 -9.72 7.59 -7.36
C ARG A 209 -8.48 7.58 -6.44
N PRO A 210 -7.36 8.23 -6.82
CA PRO A 210 -6.19 8.33 -5.96
C PRO A 210 -6.34 9.42 -4.90
N PHE A 211 -5.86 9.14 -3.69
CA PHE A 211 -5.72 10.10 -2.61
C PHE A 211 -4.30 10.09 -2.07
N THR A 212 -3.73 11.28 -1.87
CA THR A 212 -2.44 11.44 -1.19
C THR A 212 -2.65 11.93 0.24
N LYS A 213 -1.61 11.84 1.08
CA LYS A 213 -1.66 12.36 2.45
C LYS A 213 -2.03 13.85 2.58
N ARG A 214 -1.96 14.61 1.49
CA ARG A 214 -2.37 16.03 1.44
C ARG A 214 -3.85 16.21 1.13
N GLN A 215 -4.54 15.12 0.77
CA GLN A 215 -5.93 15.10 0.35
C GLN A 215 -6.82 14.36 1.36
N ILE A 216 -6.47 14.45 2.66
CA ILE A 216 -7.26 13.79 3.72
C ILE A 216 -8.71 14.34 3.73
N ARG A 217 -8.91 15.66 3.69
CA ARG A 217 -10.25 16.26 3.67
C ARG A 217 -11.09 15.79 2.46
N PRO A 218 -10.61 15.90 1.20
CA PRO A 218 -11.31 15.32 0.04
C PRO A 218 -11.59 13.82 0.16
N MET A 219 -10.71 13.05 0.80
CA MET A 219 -10.92 11.62 1.02
C MET A 219 -12.01 11.36 2.06
N LEU A 220 -12.05 12.12 3.16
CA LEU A 220 -13.12 12.04 4.15
C LEU A 220 -14.49 12.37 3.53
N SER A 221 -14.58 13.43 2.70
CA SER A 221 -15.80 13.75 1.95
C SER A 221 -16.23 12.59 1.06
N PHE A 222 -15.27 12.06 0.26
CA PHE A 222 -15.51 10.92 -0.62
C PHE A 222 -16.01 9.69 0.13
N LEU A 223 -15.45 9.37 1.29
CA LEU A 223 -15.89 8.29 2.17
C LEU A 223 -17.32 8.54 2.69
N LYS A 224 -17.63 9.76 3.15
CA LYS A 224 -18.99 10.13 3.64
C LYS A 224 -20.04 10.03 2.53
N GLU A 225 -19.65 10.19 1.27
CA GLU A 225 -20.49 10.09 0.07
C GLU A 225 -20.59 8.65 -0.50
N GLY A 226 -20.21 7.64 0.28
CA GLY A 226 -20.27 6.23 -0.12
C GLY A 226 -19.02 5.72 -0.84
N GLY A 227 -17.91 6.48 -0.84
CA GLY A 227 -16.64 6.04 -1.41
C GLY A 227 -16.01 4.90 -0.62
N GLN A 228 -15.25 4.06 -1.30
CA GLN A 228 -14.61 2.88 -0.73
C GLN A 228 -13.11 2.99 -0.97
N VAL A 229 -12.33 3.26 0.09
CA VAL A 229 -10.92 3.62 -0.03
C VAL A 229 -10.03 2.54 0.55
N TRP A 230 -9.12 2.00 -0.29
CA TRP A 230 -8.08 1.09 0.17
C TRP A 230 -6.87 1.83 0.70
N PHE A 231 -6.44 1.44 1.91
CA PHE A 231 -5.28 1.99 2.61
C PHE A 231 -4.39 0.87 3.16
N ALA A 232 -3.21 0.68 2.58
CA ALA A 232 -2.18 -0.19 3.13
C ALA A 232 -1.35 0.59 4.17
N CYS A 233 -1.40 0.19 5.43
CA CYS A 233 -0.89 0.95 6.57
C CYS A 233 0.25 0.27 7.35
N ASP A 234 0.76 -0.87 6.88
CA ASP A 234 1.73 -1.74 7.54
C ASP A 234 3.21 -1.31 7.40
N GLN A 235 3.48 -0.14 6.83
CA GLN A 235 4.86 0.37 6.72
C GLN A 235 5.23 1.25 7.91
N ASP A 236 6.46 1.07 8.41
CA ASP A 236 7.04 1.93 9.43
C ASP A 236 7.59 3.23 8.83
N PHE A 237 7.01 4.35 9.22
CA PHE A 237 7.39 5.70 8.76
C PHE A 237 8.48 6.37 9.63
N GLY A 238 9.15 5.63 10.50
CA GLY A 238 10.20 6.11 11.40
C GLY A 238 9.60 6.99 12.50
N LYS A 239 10.21 8.16 12.78
CA LYS A 239 9.77 9.11 13.83
C LYS A 239 8.29 9.54 13.75
N LYS A 240 7.51 9.01 12.79
CA LYS A 240 6.07 9.25 12.63
C LYS A 240 5.23 8.05 13.07
N SER A 241 5.83 7.02 13.60
CA SER A 241 5.09 5.97 14.28
C SER A 241 4.58 6.52 15.61
N GLU A 242 3.27 6.44 15.78
CA GLU A 242 2.57 7.11 16.89
C GLU A 242 2.22 6.12 18.00
N VAL A 243 2.06 4.83 17.64
CA VAL A 243 1.81 3.74 18.58
C VAL A 243 2.72 2.56 18.27
N PHE A 244 2.99 1.74 19.29
CA PHE A 244 3.74 0.51 19.16
C PHE A 244 2.86 -0.67 19.53
N VAL A 245 2.63 -1.58 18.58
CA VAL A 245 1.79 -2.77 18.79
C VAL A 245 2.48 -4.02 18.26
N PRO A 246 2.13 -5.20 18.77
CA PRO A 246 2.73 -6.44 18.30
C PRO A 246 2.49 -6.70 16.80
N PHE A 247 3.52 -7.19 16.13
CA PHE A 247 3.47 -7.85 14.84
C PHE A 247 4.41 -9.06 14.92
N PHE A 248 3.88 -10.25 14.85
CA PHE A 248 4.58 -11.49 15.20
C PHE A 248 5.20 -11.45 16.61
N GLY A 249 4.49 -10.89 17.58
CA GLY A 249 4.99 -10.70 18.94
C GLY A 249 6.04 -9.59 19.11
N ILE A 250 6.52 -8.99 18.03
CA ILE A 250 7.52 -7.93 18.05
C ILE A 250 6.83 -6.57 18.03
N SER A 251 7.19 -5.69 18.96
CA SER A 251 6.67 -4.33 19.01
C SER A 251 7.03 -3.56 17.75
N ALA A 252 6.04 -3.24 16.92
CA ALA A 252 6.18 -2.59 15.63
C ALA A 252 5.56 -1.19 15.66
N GLY A 253 6.28 -0.20 15.12
CA GLY A 253 5.74 1.16 15.00
C GLY A 253 4.61 1.22 13.98
N CYS A 254 3.49 1.82 14.38
CA CYS A 254 2.28 1.97 13.58
C CYS A 254 1.80 3.43 13.56
N ILE A 255 1.04 3.77 12.52
CA ILE A 255 0.39 5.08 12.36
C ILE A 255 -1.04 5.02 12.87
N THR A 256 -1.55 6.12 13.39
CA THR A 256 -2.94 6.24 13.87
C THR A 256 -3.90 6.79 12.81
N SER A 257 -3.38 7.13 11.62
CA SER A 257 -4.20 7.69 10.53
C SER A 257 -5.42 6.85 10.15
N PRO A 258 -5.39 5.49 10.12
CA PRO A 258 -6.59 4.70 9.85
C PRO A 258 -7.71 4.94 10.85
N SER A 259 -7.39 4.95 12.15
CA SER A 259 -8.33 5.24 13.24
C SER A 259 -8.93 6.63 13.12
N PHE A 260 -8.08 7.63 12.86
CA PHE A 260 -8.52 9.00 12.60
C PHE A 260 -9.50 9.08 11.43
N ILE A 261 -9.17 8.45 10.29
CA ILE A 261 -10.02 8.46 9.09
C ILE A 261 -11.38 7.79 9.40
N ALA A 262 -11.38 6.64 10.05
CA ALA A 262 -12.60 5.92 10.42
C ALA A 262 -13.49 6.77 11.31
N ARG A 263 -12.93 7.35 12.38
CA ARG A 263 -13.65 8.21 13.32
C ARG A 263 -14.26 9.44 12.63
N GLU A 264 -13.47 10.20 11.88
CA GLU A 264 -13.90 11.45 11.24
C GLU A 264 -14.91 11.23 10.11
N SER A 265 -14.85 10.10 9.43
CA SER A 265 -15.82 9.76 8.37
C SER A 265 -17.02 8.98 8.89
N GLY A 266 -16.87 8.25 9.99
CA GLY A 266 -17.88 7.36 10.55
C GLY A 266 -18.26 6.22 9.60
N VAL A 267 -17.30 5.73 8.82
CA VAL A 267 -17.48 4.63 7.85
C VAL A 267 -17.17 3.28 8.48
N ALA A 268 -17.72 2.22 7.90
CA ALA A 268 -17.33 0.86 8.23
C ALA A 268 -15.87 0.60 7.85
N VAL A 269 -15.17 -0.20 8.65
CA VAL A 269 -13.80 -0.63 8.40
C VAL A 269 -13.77 -2.13 8.14
N ILE A 270 -13.11 -2.54 7.07
CA ILE A 270 -12.94 -3.93 6.66
C ILE A 270 -11.46 -4.15 6.37
N CYS A 271 -10.86 -5.21 6.90
CA CYS A 271 -9.52 -5.61 6.50
C CYS A 271 -9.59 -6.37 5.17
N VAL A 272 -8.58 -6.17 4.31
CA VAL A 272 -8.51 -6.83 3.01
C VAL A 272 -7.13 -7.41 2.78
N SER A 273 -7.09 -8.69 2.36
CA SER A 273 -5.87 -9.36 1.91
C SER A 273 -6.01 -9.81 0.45
N HIS A 274 -4.86 -9.98 -0.19
CA HIS A 274 -4.78 -10.42 -1.58
C HIS A 274 -3.51 -11.23 -1.81
N LEU A 275 -3.66 -12.42 -2.36
CA LEU A 275 -2.58 -13.37 -2.55
C LEU A 275 -2.64 -14.00 -3.94
N ARG A 276 -1.48 -14.33 -4.47
CA ARG A 276 -1.35 -15.27 -5.57
C ARG A 276 -1.26 -16.69 -4.99
N MET A 277 -2.12 -17.57 -5.45
CA MET A 277 -2.16 -18.96 -4.98
C MET A 277 -1.10 -19.83 -5.68
N PRO A 278 -0.73 -20.98 -5.13
CA PRO A 278 0.27 -21.88 -5.72
C PRO A 278 -0.07 -22.35 -7.14
N ASP A 279 -1.35 -22.51 -7.46
CA ASP A 279 -1.84 -22.87 -8.80
C ASP A 279 -1.79 -21.71 -9.81
N GLY A 280 -1.40 -20.51 -9.37
CA GLY A 280 -1.32 -19.30 -10.17
C GLY A 280 -2.62 -18.49 -10.22
N SER A 281 -3.69 -18.94 -9.56
CA SER A 281 -4.90 -18.15 -9.37
C SER A 281 -4.68 -17.03 -8.36
N TYR A 282 -5.68 -16.15 -8.21
CA TYR A 282 -5.62 -15.03 -7.27
C TYR A 282 -6.76 -15.09 -6.29
N ARG A 283 -6.48 -14.73 -5.04
CA ARG A 283 -7.47 -14.69 -3.97
C ARG A 283 -7.51 -13.31 -3.32
N VAL A 284 -8.72 -12.82 -3.08
CA VAL A 284 -9.01 -11.62 -2.28
C VAL A 284 -9.93 -12.03 -1.13
N VAL A 285 -9.65 -11.57 0.06
CA VAL A 285 -10.47 -11.84 1.25
C VAL A 285 -10.81 -10.52 1.93
N PHE A 286 -12.10 -10.26 2.13
CA PHE A 286 -12.60 -9.18 2.96
C PHE A 286 -12.98 -9.75 4.33
N SER A 287 -12.46 -9.16 5.40
CA SER A 287 -12.83 -9.55 6.77
C SER A 287 -14.25 -9.11 7.11
N PRO A 288 -14.85 -9.62 8.19
CA PRO A 288 -15.99 -8.97 8.82
C PRO A 288 -15.70 -7.51 9.15
N ILE A 289 -16.78 -6.71 9.29
CA ILE A 289 -16.68 -5.31 9.71
C ILE A 289 -16.02 -5.25 11.08
N GLN A 290 -15.06 -4.35 11.24
CA GLN A 290 -14.40 -4.09 12.51
C GLN A 290 -15.24 -3.09 13.30
N GLU A 291 -15.98 -3.60 14.26
CA GLU A 291 -16.79 -2.76 15.15
C GLU A 291 -15.88 -1.94 16.09
N SER A 292 -16.35 -0.78 16.55
CA SER A 292 -15.61 0.15 17.44
C SER A 292 -14.26 0.63 16.89
N PHE A 293 -14.01 0.49 15.56
CA PHE A 293 -12.80 0.99 14.95
C PHE A 293 -12.81 2.53 14.85
N GLY A 294 -11.73 3.16 15.28
CA GLY A 294 -11.59 4.62 15.33
C GLY A 294 -11.65 5.20 16.75
N GLU A 295 -12.05 4.43 17.74
CA GLU A 295 -12.12 4.87 19.16
C GLU A 295 -10.75 4.76 19.85
N HIS A 296 -10.04 3.66 19.64
CA HIS A 296 -8.79 3.32 20.30
C HIS A 296 -7.68 2.99 19.28
N PRO A 297 -6.85 3.97 18.86
CA PRO A 297 -5.85 3.79 17.79
C PRO A 297 -4.87 2.64 17.99
N GLU A 298 -4.51 2.35 19.25
CA GLU A 298 -3.64 1.20 19.56
C GLU A 298 -4.37 -0.13 19.36
N GLN A 299 -5.63 -0.23 19.77
CA GLN A 299 -6.43 -1.44 19.57
C GLN A 299 -6.72 -1.65 18.08
N ASP A 300 -7.04 -0.60 17.35
CA ASP A 300 -7.23 -0.63 15.91
C ASP A 300 -5.98 -1.14 15.20
N ALA A 301 -4.80 -0.67 15.64
CA ALA A 301 -3.53 -1.13 15.09
C ALA A 301 -3.25 -2.61 15.40
N LYS A 302 -3.66 -3.13 16.54
CA LYS A 302 -3.60 -4.57 16.84
C LYS A 302 -4.48 -5.39 15.91
N VAL A 303 -5.70 -4.90 15.63
CA VAL A 303 -6.66 -5.57 14.73
C VAL A 303 -6.06 -5.76 13.34
N TRP A 304 -5.61 -4.67 12.70
CA TRP A 304 -5.09 -4.81 11.33
C TRP A 304 -3.71 -5.49 11.27
N ASN A 305 -2.84 -5.35 12.28
CA ASN A 305 -1.60 -6.11 12.38
C ASN A 305 -1.89 -7.62 12.48
N GLY A 306 -2.83 -8.03 13.34
CA GLY A 306 -3.23 -9.44 13.49
C GLY A 306 -3.80 -10.02 12.20
N PHE A 307 -4.62 -9.26 11.47
CA PHE A 307 -5.14 -9.69 10.16
C PHE A 307 -4.02 -9.88 9.12
N ILE A 308 -3.07 -8.94 9.07
CA ILE A 308 -1.91 -9.05 8.17
C ILE A 308 -1.03 -10.23 8.57
N GLU A 309 -0.75 -10.41 9.87
CA GLU A 309 0.03 -11.52 10.38
C GLU A 309 -0.58 -12.88 10.00
N ALA A 310 -1.90 -13.05 10.18
CA ALA A 310 -2.60 -14.26 9.77
C ALA A 310 -2.44 -14.55 8.26
N THR A 311 -2.58 -13.52 7.42
CA THR A 311 -2.37 -13.63 5.98
C THR A 311 -0.91 -13.98 5.62
N VAL A 312 0.06 -13.39 6.32
CA VAL A 312 1.48 -13.67 6.12
C VAL A 312 1.84 -15.11 6.51
N ARG A 313 1.26 -15.63 7.58
CA ARG A 313 1.46 -17.03 8.00
C ARG A 313 0.98 -18.03 6.95
N GLU A 314 -0.03 -17.67 6.18
CA GLU A 314 -0.56 -18.51 5.11
C GLU A 314 0.36 -18.56 3.87
N GLN A 315 0.91 -17.40 3.46
CA GLN A 315 1.79 -17.26 2.29
C GLN A 315 2.95 -16.33 2.64
N PRO A 316 3.96 -16.80 3.41
CA PRO A 316 4.98 -15.94 3.99
C PRO A 316 5.91 -15.32 2.95
N ASP A 317 6.11 -15.93 1.79
CA ASP A 317 6.93 -15.39 0.70
C ASP A 317 6.35 -14.12 0.06
N GLN A 318 5.05 -13.86 0.23
CA GLN A 318 4.38 -12.76 -0.47
C GLN A 318 4.35 -11.45 0.32
N TYR A 319 4.79 -11.43 1.57
CA TYR A 319 4.87 -10.18 2.33
C TYR A 319 6.10 -9.34 1.95
N LEU A 320 6.02 -8.03 2.15
CA LEU A 320 7.09 -7.09 1.79
C LEU A 320 8.26 -7.12 2.81
N TRP A 321 8.89 -8.28 3.00
CA TRP A 321 10.03 -8.44 3.91
C TRP A 321 11.23 -7.57 3.59
N LEU A 322 11.35 -7.08 2.35
CA LEU A 322 12.43 -6.19 1.88
C LEU A 322 12.34 -4.78 2.48
N HIS A 323 11.23 -4.44 3.14
CA HIS A 323 11.04 -3.19 3.88
C HIS A 323 11.43 -3.35 5.35
N LYS A 324 12.07 -2.34 5.95
CA LYS A 324 12.38 -2.31 7.38
C LYS A 324 11.11 -2.10 8.20
N ARG A 325 10.41 -3.20 8.55
CA ARG A 325 9.13 -3.16 9.28
C ARG A 325 9.29 -2.65 10.71
N PHE A 326 10.45 -2.90 11.31
CA PHE A 326 10.78 -2.56 12.70
C PHE A 326 11.84 -1.47 12.79
N LYS A 327 11.80 -0.50 11.90
CA LYS A 327 12.75 0.62 11.87
C LYS A 327 12.65 1.50 13.11
N SER A 328 11.43 1.72 13.61
CA SER A 328 11.15 2.38 14.87
C SER A 328 11.00 1.34 15.96
N ARG A 329 11.64 1.60 17.10
CA ARG A 329 11.56 0.74 18.28
C ARG A 329 11.11 1.56 19.48
N PRO A 330 10.37 0.95 20.44
CA PRO A 330 10.14 1.58 21.74
C PRO A 330 11.46 1.96 22.42
N GLU A 331 11.42 2.91 23.33
CA GLU A 331 12.57 3.30 24.12
C GLU A 331 13.14 2.09 24.88
N GLY A 332 14.47 1.94 24.87
CA GLY A 332 15.18 0.80 25.48
C GLY A 332 15.14 -0.52 24.70
N ALA A 333 14.33 -0.64 23.64
CA ALA A 333 14.31 -1.86 22.84
C ALA A 333 15.50 -1.93 21.86
N ALA A 334 16.11 -3.13 21.75
CA ALA A 334 17.23 -3.36 20.83
C ALA A 334 16.84 -3.12 19.36
N ALA A 335 17.82 -2.61 18.58
CA ALA A 335 17.67 -2.47 17.14
C ALA A 335 17.64 -3.86 16.45
N ILE A 336 16.84 -3.99 15.40
CA ILE A 336 16.73 -5.22 14.59
C ILE A 336 17.67 -5.17 13.36
N TYR A 337 18.02 -3.97 12.88
CA TYR A 337 18.84 -3.80 11.67
C TYR A 337 20.18 -3.12 11.95
#